data_48e9d74d7f0ba76ed9f112b7d1064878
#
_entry.id   48e9d74d7f0ba76ed9f112b7d1064878
#
_cell.length_a   1.000
_cell.length_b   1.000
_cell.length_c   1.000
_cell.angle_alpha   90.00
_cell.angle_beta   90.00
_cell.angle_gamma   90.00
#
_symmetry.space_group_name_H-M   'P 1'
#
loop_
_entity.id
_entity.type
_entity.pdbx_description
1 polymer ?
#
loop_
_entity_poly.entity_id
_entity_poly.type
_entity_poly.pdbx_seq_one_letter_code
_entity_poly.pdbx_strand_id
1 'polypeptide(L)'
;MSGLVEVSEHQNGQQVELQQGQTLRITLPEVRTAGYRWSLRTSSQQILTSLAEDTDAESAKTGGTAQHHWEFRAANPGAADLFFEYDRPWARAAAAARTFSVSVRVTPASSNAAHP
;
A
#
# COMPACT_ATOMS: atom_id res chain seq x y z
N MET A 1 -1.18 9.38 -19.75
CA MET A 1 -2.21 8.60 -19.19
C MET A 1 -1.78 7.94 -17.90
N SER A 2 -2.56 8.03 -16.89
CA SER A 2 -2.19 7.36 -15.66
C SER A 2 -2.65 5.91 -15.71
N GLY A 3 -2.07 5.09 -14.90
CA GLY A 3 -2.44 3.70 -14.83
C GLY A 3 -2.48 3.25 -13.39
N LEU A 4 -2.92 2.04 -13.19
CA LEU A 4 -3.02 1.45 -11.88
C LEU A 4 -1.97 0.35 -11.76
N VAL A 5 -1.17 0.42 -10.71
CA VAL A 5 -0.21 -0.63 -10.37
C VAL A 5 -0.69 -1.29 -9.10
N GLU A 6 -0.85 -2.61 -9.13
CA GLU A 6 -1.35 -3.34 -7.98
C GLU A 6 -0.24 -4.14 -7.32
N VAL A 7 -0.23 -4.09 -5.99
CA VAL A 7 0.78 -4.77 -5.18
C VAL A 7 0.04 -5.61 -4.15
N SER A 8 0.49 -6.84 -3.97
CA SER A 8 -0.09 -7.75 -3.00
C SER A 8 0.96 -8.18 -1.99
N GLU A 9 0.55 -9.01 -1.03
CA GLU A 9 1.45 -9.48 -0.01
C GLU A 9 2.65 -10.24 -0.56
N HIS A 10 2.54 -10.74 -1.78
CA HIS A 10 3.64 -11.49 -2.38
C HIS A 10 4.82 -10.63 -2.76
N GLN A 11 4.63 -9.32 -2.79
CA GLN A 11 5.71 -8.40 -3.15
C GLN A 11 6.37 -7.76 -1.95
N ASN A 12 6.21 -8.35 -0.79
CA ASN A 12 6.85 -7.86 0.42
C ASN A 12 8.36 -7.77 0.22
N GLY A 13 8.91 -6.61 0.54
CA GLY A 13 10.35 -6.39 0.44
C GLY A 13 10.84 -6.00 -0.94
N GLN A 14 9.94 -5.88 -1.90
CA GLN A 14 10.35 -5.57 -3.26
C GLN A 14 10.29 -4.08 -3.55
N GLN A 15 10.83 -3.70 -4.69
CA GLN A 15 10.80 -2.34 -5.16
C GLN A 15 9.73 -2.22 -6.24
N VAL A 16 8.96 -1.14 -6.17
CA VAL A 16 7.90 -0.86 -7.13
C VAL A 16 8.21 0.46 -7.80
N GLU A 17 8.08 0.50 -9.13
CA GLU A 17 8.30 1.72 -9.87
C GLU A 17 7.01 2.26 -10.41
N LEU A 18 6.82 3.57 -10.26
CA LEU A 18 5.65 4.26 -10.76
C LEU A 18 6.10 5.47 -11.56
N GLN A 19 5.27 5.87 -12.50
CA GLN A 19 5.44 7.16 -13.15
C GLN A 19 4.53 8.16 -12.45
N GLN A 20 4.96 9.39 -12.43
CA GLN A 20 4.16 10.46 -11.85
C GLN A 20 2.77 10.46 -12.47
N GLY A 21 1.75 10.50 -11.63
CA GLY A 21 0.36 10.45 -12.08
C GLY A 21 -0.28 9.08 -11.99
N GLN A 22 0.50 8.03 -11.84
CA GLN A 22 -0.07 6.70 -11.70
C GLN A 22 -0.59 6.47 -10.29
N THR A 23 -1.46 5.48 -10.16
CA THR A 23 -2.03 5.10 -8.88
C THR A 23 -1.44 3.76 -8.45
N LEU A 24 -1.08 3.67 -7.19
CA LEU A 24 -0.60 2.43 -6.57
C LEU A 24 -1.68 1.90 -5.66
N ARG A 25 -2.06 0.65 -5.84
CA ARG A 25 -3.02 0.01 -4.96
C ARG A 25 -2.33 -1.14 -4.25
N ILE A 26 -2.37 -1.11 -2.92
CA ILE A 26 -1.81 -2.19 -2.11
C ILE A 26 -2.97 -2.94 -1.47
N THR A 27 -2.97 -4.26 -1.62
CA THR A 27 -4.00 -5.12 -1.07
C THR A 27 -3.36 -6.16 -0.18
N LEU A 28 -3.78 -6.20 1.07
CA LEU A 28 -3.25 -7.14 2.04
C LEU A 28 -4.39 -7.88 2.71
N PRO A 29 -4.23 -9.19 2.96
CA PRO A 29 -5.29 -9.97 3.61
C PRO A 29 -5.33 -9.65 5.10
N GLU A 30 -6.54 -9.63 5.65
CA GLU A 30 -6.74 -9.24 7.03
C GLU A 30 -7.77 -10.15 7.69
N VAL A 31 -7.40 -10.81 8.78
CA VAL A 31 -8.32 -11.68 9.50
C VAL A 31 -8.98 -10.86 10.60
N ARG A 32 -10.06 -10.21 10.24
CA ARG A 32 -10.70 -9.26 11.15
C ARG A 32 -11.37 -9.91 12.35
N THR A 33 -11.85 -11.13 12.16
CA THR A 33 -12.52 -11.83 13.26
C THR A 33 -11.55 -12.12 14.39
N ALA A 34 -10.26 -12.19 14.11
CA ALA A 34 -9.26 -12.40 15.14
C ALA A 34 -8.77 -11.07 15.72
N GLY A 35 -9.30 -9.95 15.23
CA GLY A 35 -8.92 -8.66 15.76
C GLY A 35 -7.68 -8.04 15.14
N TYR A 36 -7.09 -8.70 14.16
CA TYR A 36 -5.88 -8.17 13.54
C TYR A 36 -6.23 -7.10 12.52
N ARG A 37 -5.35 -6.10 12.44
CA ARG A 37 -5.52 -4.99 11.50
C ARG A 37 -4.16 -4.60 10.96
N TRP A 38 -4.15 -4.22 9.69
CA TRP A 38 -2.97 -3.63 9.09
C TRP A 38 -3.00 -2.12 9.34
N SER A 39 -1.85 -1.57 9.65
CA SER A 39 -1.70 -0.12 9.82
C SER A 39 -0.50 0.36 9.05
N LEU A 40 -0.66 1.44 8.31
CA LEU A 40 0.45 2.07 7.62
C LEU A 40 1.26 2.87 8.63
N ARG A 41 2.52 2.54 8.79
CA ARG A 41 3.38 3.18 9.78
C ARG A 41 4.31 4.20 9.18
N THR A 42 4.76 3.97 7.95
CA THR A 42 5.71 4.86 7.30
C THR A 42 5.24 5.14 5.89
N SER A 43 5.26 6.41 5.51
CA SER A 43 4.95 6.81 4.16
C SER A 43 5.56 8.18 3.93
N SER A 44 5.55 8.62 2.67
CA SER A 44 6.01 9.97 2.33
C SER A 44 4.93 10.64 1.51
N GLN A 45 4.19 11.52 2.14
CA GLN A 45 3.06 12.15 1.48
C GLN A 45 3.46 13.10 0.38
N GLN A 46 4.70 13.56 0.40
CA GLN A 46 5.17 14.39 -0.70
C GLN A 46 5.31 13.61 -1.98
N ILE A 47 5.62 12.34 -1.87
CA ILE A 47 5.84 11.47 -3.02
C ILE A 47 4.57 10.72 -3.38
N LEU A 48 3.91 10.18 -2.37
CA LEU A 48 2.71 9.35 -2.55
C LEU A 48 1.57 9.96 -1.75
N THR A 49 0.55 10.44 -2.45
CA THR A 49 -0.61 11.02 -1.79
C THR A 49 -1.65 9.94 -1.56
N SER A 50 -2.12 9.83 -0.34
CA SER A 50 -3.14 8.85 -0.01
C SER A 50 -4.47 9.25 -0.63
N LEU A 51 -5.06 8.34 -1.38
CA LEU A 51 -6.33 8.56 -2.04
C LEU A 51 -7.49 7.90 -1.32
N ALA A 52 -7.28 6.66 -0.87
CA ALA A 52 -8.36 5.90 -0.28
C ALA A 52 -7.81 4.75 0.55
N GLU A 53 -8.62 4.32 1.48
CA GLU A 53 -8.33 3.13 2.27
C GLU A 53 -9.66 2.50 2.62
N ASP A 54 -9.82 1.22 2.31
CA ASP A 54 -11.04 0.52 2.68
C ASP A 54 -10.78 -0.97 2.86
N THR A 55 -11.77 -1.64 3.41
CA THR A 55 -11.69 -3.08 3.62
C THR A 55 -12.87 -3.72 2.91
N ASP A 56 -12.57 -4.73 2.10
CA ASP A 56 -13.61 -5.49 1.43
C ASP A 56 -14.13 -6.56 2.38
N ALA A 57 -15.15 -6.21 3.13
CA ALA A 57 -15.70 -7.12 4.12
C ALA A 57 -16.51 -8.24 3.49
N GLU A 58 -16.89 -8.10 2.24
CA GLU A 58 -17.64 -9.15 1.57
C GLU A 58 -16.83 -10.43 1.45
N SER A 59 -15.54 -10.29 1.27
CA SER A 59 -14.71 -11.48 1.12
C SER A 59 -14.58 -12.26 2.42
N ALA A 60 -15.00 -11.69 3.54
CA ALA A 60 -14.91 -12.36 4.83
C ALA A 60 -16.24 -12.92 5.33
N LYS A 61 -17.27 -12.89 4.49
CA LYS A 61 -18.60 -13.31 4.91
C LYS A 61 -18.69 -14.68 5.50
N THR A 62 -17.94 -15.60 4.99
CA THR A 62 -18.00 -16.98 5.46
C THR A 62 -16.87 -17.31 6.41
N GLY A 63 -16.37 -16.32 7.11
CA GLY A 63 -15.25 -16.53 8.02
C GLY A 63 -13.91 -16.48 7.34
N GLY A 64 -13.88 -16.07 6.08
CA GLY A 64 -12.64 -15.97 5.37
C GLY A 64 -11.86 -14.71 5.69
N THR A 65 -10.93 -14.42 4.82
CA THR A 65 -10.03 -13.29 5.00
C THR A 65 -10.55 -12.08 4.22
N ALA A 66 -10.66 -10.95 4.89
CA ALA A 66 -11.01 -9.71 4.21
C ALA A 66 -9.81 -9.17 3.47
N GLN A 67 -10.04 -8.30 2.51
CA GLN A 67 -8.96 -7.67 1.78
C GLN A 67 -8.94 -6.19 2.15
N HIS A 68 -7.81 -5.73 2.62
CA HIS A 68 -7.65 -4.32 3.00
C HIS A 68 -6.88 -3.64 1.88
N HIS A 69 -7.41 -2.54 1.38
CA HIS A 69 -6.86 -1.83 0.24
C HIS A 69 -6.41 -0.43 0.63
N TRP A 70 -5.27 -0.04 0.10
CA TRP A 70 -4.80 1.35 0.20
C TRP A 70 -4.49 1.82 -1.21
N GLU A 71 -4.89 3.05 -1.53
CA GLU A 71 -4.57 3.64 -2.83
C GLU A 71 -3.80 4.92 -2.64
N PHE A 72 -2.76 5.07 -3.44
CA PHE A 72 -1.91 6.24 -3.41
C PHE A 72 -1.71 6.75 -4.82
N ARG A 73 -1.59 8.06 -4.94
CA ARG A 73 -1.25 8.67 -6.20
C ARG A 73 0.24 9.04 -6.19
N ALA A 74 0.93 8.72 -7.26
CA ALA A 74 2.33 9.13 -7.41
C ALA A 74 2.35 10.62 -7.73
N ALA A 75 2.52 11.44 -6.71
CA ALA A 75 2.38 12.87 -6.86
C ALA A 75 3.63 13.54 -7.37
N ASN A 76 4.79 13.14 -6.87
CA ASN A 76 6.05 13.76 -7.24
C ASN A 76 7.12 12.71 -7.43
N PRO A 77 8.12 13.00 -8.30
CA PRO A 77 9.24 12.07 -8.44
C PRO A 77 10.02 11.96 -7.14
N GLY A 78 10.59 10.79 -6.91
CA GLY A 78 11.39 10.54 -5.74
C GLY A 78 11.23 9.12 -5.26
N ALA A 79 11.71 8.86 -4.07
CA ALA A 79 11.65 7.54 -3.47
C ALA A 79 10.86 7.62 -2.16
N ALA A 80 10.06 6.60 -1.91
CA ALA A 80 9.27 6.53 -0.69
C ALA A 80 9.21 5.09 -0.24
N ASP A 81 9.30 4.89 1.06
CA ASP A 81 9.13 3.55 1.61
C ASP A 81 7.78 3.48 2.29
N LEU A 82 7.07 2.40 2.04
CA LEU A 82 5.82 2.15 2.73
C LEU A 82 6.03 0.97 3.65
N PHE A 83 5.69 1.14 4.91
CA PHE A 83 5.85 0.11 5.91
C PHE A 83 4.55 -0.07 6.67
N PHE A 84 4.06 -1.30 6.71
CA PHE A 84 2.80 -1.63 7.35
C PHE A 84 3.04 -2.68 8.44
N GLU A 85 2.27 -2.60 9.51
CA GLU A 85 2.31 -3.58 10.57
C GLU A 85 0.95 -4.21 10.77
N TYR A 86 0.94 -5.52 11.04
CA TYR A 86 -0.26 -6.30 11.24
C TYR A 86 -0.30 -6.73 12.69
N ASP A 87 -1.18 -6.17 13.47
CA ASP A 87 -1.25 -6.50 14.88
C ASP A 87 -2.65 -6.26 15.42
N ARG A 88 -2.83 -6.61 16.67
CA ARG A 88 -4.05 -6.31 17.39
C ARG A 88 -3.82 -4.98 18.11
N PRO A 89 -4.67 -3.99 17.86
CA PRO A 89 -4.43 -2.67 18.44
C PRO A 89 -4.32 -2.65 19.95
N TRP A 90 -4.99 -3.57 20.63
CA TRP A 90 -4.96 -3.58 22.09
C TRP A 90 -3.76 -4.33 22.66
N ALA A 91 -2.99 -4.99 21.85
CA ALA A 91 -1.81 -5.74 22.32
C ALA A 91 -0.56 -4.91 22.10
N ARG A 92 -0.53 -3.74 22.69
CA ARG A 92 0.52 -2.78 22.39
C ARG A 92 1.92 -3.22 22.69
N ALA A 93 2.07 -4.00 23.73
CA ALA A 93 3.42 -4.41 24.13
C ALA A 93 3.98 -5.51 23.26
N ALA A 94 3.17 -6.14 22.45
CA ALA A 94 3.61 -7.23 21.62
C ALA A 94 4.19 -6.70 20.31
N ALA A 95 5.15 -7.43 19.76
CA ALA A 95 5.63 -7.11 18.44
C ALA A 95 4.52 -7.39 17.42
N ALA A 96 4.60 -6.71 16.27
CA ALA A 96 3.63 -6.96 15.21
C ALA A 96 3.71 -8.41 14.78
N ALA A 97 2.55 -9.00 14.50
CA ALA A 97 2.51 -10.38 14.07
C ALA A 97 3.13 -10.54 12.68
N ARG A 98 2.96 -9.54 11.82
CA ARG A 98 3.51 -9.55 10.48
C ARG A 98 3.85 -8.13 10.08
N THR A 99 4.73 -8.00 9.11
CA THR A 99 5.04 -6.70 8.53
C THR A 99 5.03 -6.83 7.03
N PHE A 100 4.83 -5.71 6.37
CA PHE A 100 4.87 -5.64 4.92
C PHE A 100 5.54 -4.34 4.53
N SER A 101 6.47 -4.40 3.61
CA SER A 101 7.15 -3.18 3.16
C SER A 101 7.43 -3.24 1.68
N VAL A 102 7.36 -2.09 1.04
CA VAL A 102 7.79 -1.94 -0.35
C VAL A 102 8.48 -0.60 -0.47
N SER A 103 9.49 -0.57 -1.32
CA SER A 103 10.18 0.67 -1.67
C SER A 103 9.59 1.14 -2.99
N VAL A 104 9.12 2.36 -3.04
CA VAL A 104 8.49 2.90 -4.23
C VAL A 104 9.37 3.97 -4.82
N ARG A 105 9.60 3.88 -6.13
CA ARG A 105 10.33 4.90 -6.84
C ARG A 105 9.38 5.51 -7.86
N VAL A 106 9.23 6.82 -7.80
CA VAL A 106 8.39 7.54 -8.75
C VAL A 106 9.29 8.30 -9.69
N THR A 107 9.09 8.08 -10.99
CA THR A 107 9.84 8.79 -12.01
C THR A 107 8.95 9.85 -12.62
N PRO A 108 9.54 10.89 -13.22
CA PRO A 108 8.72 11.90 -13.88
C PRO A 108 7.89 11.28 -14.99
N ALA A 109 6.76 11.90 -15.28
CA ALA A 109 5.88 11.40 -16.31
C ALA A 109 6.67 11.31 -17.62
N SER A 110 6.63 10.15 -18.23
CA SER A 110 7.47 9.91 -19.36
C SER A 110 7.12 10.72 -20.57
N SER A 111 5.91 11.15 -20.65
CA SER A 111 5.52 11.97 -21.79
C SER A 111 6.31 13.24 -21.83
N ASN A 112 6.86 13.64 -20.72
CA ASN A 112 7.65 14.81 -20.74
C ASN A 112 8.87 14.64 -21.45
N ALA A 113 9.37 13.49 -21.45
CA ALA A 113 10.59 13.24 -22.06
C ALA A 113 10.47 13.27 -23.51
N ALA A 114 9.34 13.14 -23.91
CA ALA A 114 9.21 13.07 -25.26
C ALA A 114 9.34 14.31 -25.83
N HIS A 115 9.65 14.88 -25.86
CA HIS A 115 9.56 15.93 -26.55
C HIS A 115 10.49 16.45 -26.74
N PRO A 116 10.87 16.39 -27.17
CA PRO A 116 11.75 16.95 -27.58
C PRO A 116 12.00 17.50 -28.53
#